data_e1d2ee66dca60ffa1de200ee2f2b6e3f
#
_entry.id   e1d2ee66dca60ffa1de200ee2f2b6e3f
#
_cell.length_a   1.000
_cell.length_b   1.000
_cell.length_c   1.000
_cell.angle_alpha   90.00
_cell.angle_beta   90.00
_cell.angle_gamma   90.00
#
_symmetry.space_group_name_H-M   'P 1'
#
loop_
_entity.id
_entity.type
_entity.pdbx_description
1 polymer ?
#
loop_
_entity_poly.entity_id
_entity_poly.type
_entity_poly.pdbx_seq_one_letter_code
_entity_poly.pdbx_strand_id
1 'polypeptide(L)'
;GTPLDDIEQTLLEHRKRPIPISARAIIRAGRGHKYWSKFTPENTFKIEQLAKELHTTLFEPEIKTPIRNLDLPLGGSKGIRTALQIIIEYLSIACLTQTEKNPSIKSQNEDIGGEQTINVLQKAKKLTNRITGNDKGSLGLHPAIYYYGPSGIHSSPLFLGTARFISEKLSNNDGDFFRKFTLVREIIETTLITHKELIATILQKLGSTKRIETYSKLINSIYVAAVNEESITESNIVDWAGLTGKIVVGSEKTKAVNFSDDTKSKIFIRDTLKHSMKCPICQGYIDTNKSASYDHITRKEDGGLGDSDNGQITHPYCNQAMKN
;
A
#
# COMPACT_ATOMS: atom_id res chain seq x y z
N GLY A 1 5.91 20.41 34.80
CA GLY A 1 6.31 19.68 33.61
C GLY A 1 5.35 20.02 32.48
N THR A 2 5.87 20.20 31.28
CA THR A 2 5.03 20.38 30.08
C THR A 2 4.15 19.15 29.90
N PRO A 3 2.85 19.28 29.65
CA PRO A 3 2.00 18.14 29.36
C PRO A 3 2.56 17.35 28.18
N LEU A 4 2.58 16.02 28.29
CA LEU A 4 2.95 15.15 27.19
C LEU A 4 1.92 15.28 26.06
N ASP A 5 2.39 15.41 24.82
CA ASP A 5 1.50 15.36 23.70
C ASP A 5 0.95 13.92 23.49
N ASP A 6 -0.11 13.77 22.68
CA ASP A 6 -0.76 12.47 22.44
C ASP A 6 0.21 11.41 21.89
N ILE A 7 1.26 11.83 21.19
CA ILE A 7 2.29 10.92 20.67
C ILE A 7 3.13 10.41 21.82
N GLU A 8 3.59 11.30 22.68
CA GLU A 8 4.43 10.94 23.82
C GLU A 8 3.67 10.05 24.79
N GLN A 9 2.41 10.36 25.06
CA GLN A 9 1.55 9.51 25.87
C GLN A 9 1.37 8.12 25.26
N THR A 10 1.11 8.03 23.94
CA THR A 10 1.00 6.77 23.22
C THR A 10 2.31 5.98 23.26
N LEU A 11 3.46 6.65 23.08
CA LEU A 11 4.77 6.02 23.16
C LEU A 11 5.08 5.51 24.57
N LEU A 12 4.63 6.22 25.61
CA LEU A 12 4.78 5.79 27.01
C LEU A 12 3.90 4.58 27.35
N GLU A 13 2.67 4.54 26.88
CA GLU A 13 1.76 3.41 27.07
C GLU A 13 2.28 2.11 26.43
N HIS A 14 3.07 2.22 25.36
CA HIS A 14 3.73 1.09 24.69
C HIS A 14 5.04 0.65 25.34
N ARG A 15 5.37 1.13 26.54
CA ARG A 15 6.66 0.83 27.23
C ARG A 15 7.01 -0.66 27.34
N LYS A 16 6.03 -1.55 27.38
CA LYS A 16 6.26 -3.00 27.42
C LYS A 16 6.74 -3.60 26.08
N ARG A 17 6.70 -2.82 25.01
CA ARG A 17 7.17 -3.22 23.66
C ARG A 17 8.02 -2.08 23.10
N PRO A 18 9.32 -2.28 22.97
CA PRO A 18 10.20 -1.24 22.44
C PRO A 18 9.74 -0.81 21.04
N ILE A 19 9.61 0.51 20.84
CA ILE A 19 9.22 1.09 19.58
C ILE A 19 10.50 1.51 18.86
N PRO A 20 10.76 1.03 17.64
CA PRO A 20 11.94 1.39 16.88
C PRO A 20 12.06 2.90 16.65
N ILE A 21 13.27 3.42 16.62
CA ILE A 21 13.54 4.84 16.35
C ILE A 21 12.97 5.23 14.98
N SER A 22 13.08 4.36 13.97
CA SER A 22 12.50 4.57 12.64
C SER A 22 10.97 4.79 12.68
N ALA A 23 10.24 4.01 13.47
CA ALA A 23 8.80 4.19 13.63
C ALA A 23 8.44 5.48 14.37
N ARG A 24 9.25 5.84 15.41
CA ARG A 24 9.08 7.12 16.11
C ARG A 24 9.36 8.30 15.19
N ALA A 25 10.34 8.19 14.31
CA ALA A 25 10.66 9.21 13.34
C ALA A 25 9.46 9.51 12.42
N ILE A 26 8.87 8.47 11.84
CA ILE A 26 7.74 8.63 10.92
C ILE A 26 6.52 9.22 11.65
N ILE A 27 6.14 8.69 12.80
CA ILE A 27 4.93 9.18 13.50
C ILE A 27 5.07 10.65 13.94
N ARG A 28 6.31 11.09 14.24
CA ARG A 28 6.60 12.47 14.64
C ARG A 28 6.77 13.42 13.47
N ALA A 29 7.18 12.93 12.32
CA ALA A 29 7.43 13.75 11.13
C ALA A 29 6.20 14.56 10.72
N GLY A 30 5.00 14.00 10.84
CA GLY A 30 3.75 14.70 10.58
C GLY A 30 3.42 15.83 11.55
N ARG A 31 4.16 15.96 12.67
CA ARG A 31 3.97 17.00 13.70
C ARG A 31 5.18 17.91 13.90
N GLY A 32 6.23 17.76 13.11
CA GLY A 32 7.41 18.64 13.13
C GLY A 32 8.28 18.55 14.38
N HIS A 33 8.20 17.48 15.18
CA HIS A 33 8.99 17.31 16.38
C HIS A 33 10.35 16.66 16.10
N LYS A 34 11.41 17.20 16.68
CA LYS A 34 12.79 16.64 16.65
C LYS A 34 13.02 15.73 17.84
N TYR A 35 13.54 14.53 17.62
CA TYR A 35 13.69 13.53 18.70
C TYR A 35 15.11 12.95 18.87
N TRP A 36 16.07 13.30 18.01
CA TRP A 36 17.32 12.56 17.86
C TRP A 36 18.54 13.35 18.31
N SER A 37 18.58 13.76 19.54
CA SER A 37 19.68 14.61 20.06
C SER A 37 21.03 13.90 20.17
N LYS A 38 21.07 12.56 19.99
CA LYS A 38 22.30 11.77 20.14
C LYS A 38 22.99 11.42 18.81
N PHE A 39 22.33 11.62 17.68
CA PHE A 39 22.91 11.33 16.37
C PHE A 39 23.70 12.53 15.85
N THR A 40 24.57 12.27 14.87
CA THR A 40 25.24 13.37 14.16
C THR A 40 24.19 14.25 13.46
N PRO A 41 24.46 15.55 13.24
CA PRO A 41 23.55 16.42 12.50
C PRO A 41 23.18 15.89 11.12
N GLU A 42 24.14 15.25 10.43
CA GLU A 42 23.92 14.64 9.11
C GLU A 42 22.92 13.47 9.17
N ASN A 43 23.12 12.54 10.10
CA ASN A 43 22.22 11.39 10.27
C ASN A 43 20.84 11.83 10.74
N THR A 44 20.77 12.82 11.64
CA THR A 44 19.51 13.43 12.07
C THR A 44 18.74 14.01 10.90
N PHE A 45 19.38 14.82 10.06
CA PHE A 45 18.76 15.42 8.87
C PHE A 45 18.23 14.35 7.90
N LYS A 46 19.05 13.33 7.64
CA LYS A 46 18.67 12.24 6.73
C LYS A 46 17.49 11.41 7.24
N ILE A 47 17.46 11.14 8.55
CA ILE A 47 16.34 10.44 9.20
C ILE A 47 15.05 11.29 9.12
N GLU A 48 15.14 12.57 9.44
CA GLU A 48 13.99 13.50 9.41
C GLU A 48 13.43 13.61 7.98
N GLN A 49 14.28 13.72 6.98
CA GLN A 49 13.87 13.79 5.57
C GLN A 49 13.15 12.51 5.13
N LEU A 50 13.77 11.35 5.33
CA LEU A 50 13.17 10.06 4.98
C LEU A 50 11.85 9.80 5.72
N ALA A 51 11.81 10.13 7.00
CA ALA A 51 10.62 9.96 7.82
C ALA A 51 9.48 10.87 7.37
N LYS A 52 9.76 12.12 7.00
CA LYS A 52 8.77 13.05 6.47
C LYS A 52 8.20 12.59 5.13
N GLU A 53 9.05 12.16 4.21
CA GLU A 53 8.62 11.61 2.92
C GLU A 53 7.69 10.40 3.11
N LEU A 54 8.09 9.46 3.99
CA LEU A 54 7.28 8.27 4.29
C LEU A 54 5.96 8.63 4.97
N HIS A 55 5.96 9.55 5.93
CA HIS A 55 4.74 10.00 6.59
C HIS A 55 3.75 10.60 5.58
N THR A 56 4.21 11.54 4.76
CA THR A 56 3.39 12.19 3.74
C THR A 56 2.79 11.16 2.78
N THR A 57 3.59 10.24 2.25
CA THR A 57 3.09 9.22 1.32
C THR A 57 2.10 8.26 1.96
N LEU A 58 2.31 7.89 3.23
CA LEU A 58 1.47 6.91 3.93
C LEU A 58 0.15 7.52 4.42
N PHE A 59 0.13 8.78 4.88
CA PHE A 59 -0.98 9.33 5.65
C PHE A 59 -1.60 10.61 5.09
N GLU A 60 -1.04 11.17 4.02
CA GLU A 60 -1.60 12.37 3.39
C GLU A 60 -2.20 12.05 2.01
N PRO A 61 -3.27 12.78 1.63
CA PRO A 61 -4.01 13.74 2.44
C PRO A 61 -4.87 13.07 3.52
N GLU A 62 -5.25 13.82 4.54
CA GLU A 62 -6.22 13.33 5.53
C GLU A 62 -7.58 13.10 4.87
N ILE A 63 -8.15 11.91 5.10
CA ILE A 63 -9.43 11.52 4.51
C ILE A 63 -10.59 12.14 5.29
N LYS A 64 -11.48 12.80 4.56
CA LYS A 64 -12.79 13.22 5.08
C LYS A 64 -13.86 12.19 4.68
N THR A 65 -14.71 11.80 5.63
CA THR A 65 -15.86 10.93 5.38
C THR A 65 -17.13 11.75 5.23
N PRO A 66 -18.02 11.42 4.30
CA PRO A 66 -17.86 10.42 3.25
C PRO A 66 -16.80 10.81 2.22
N ILE A 67 -16.14 9.80 1.61
CA ILE A 67 -15.12 10.00 0.57
C ILE A 67 -15.75 10.70 -0.64
N ARG A 68 -15.07 11.76 -1.13
CA ARG A 68 -15.52 12.58 -2.26
C ARG A 68 -14.46 12.79 -3.35
N ASN A 69 -13.29 12.19 -3.21
CA ASN A 69 -12.23 12.13 -4.22
C ASN A 69 -11.44 10.83 -4.06
N LEU A 70 -10.63 10.47 -5.04
CA LEU A 70 -9.79 9.27 -5.00
C LEU A 70 -8.33 9.55 -4.61
N ASP A 71 -8.02 10.76 -4.14
CA ASP A 71 -6.72 11.04 -3.53
C ASP A 71 -6.67 10.45 -2.11
N LEU A 72 -6.37 9.16 -2.05
CA LEU A 72 -6.45 8.35 -0.86
C LEU A 72 -5.05 7.99 -0.35
N PRO A 73 -4.75 8.22 0.95
CA PRO A 73 -3.45 7.83 1.52
C PRO A 73 -3.32 6.30 1.61
N LEU A 74 -2.09 5.81 1.51
CA LEU A 74 -1.81 4.37 1.54
C LEU A 74 -2.12 3.73 2.89
N GLY A 75 -1.75 4.39 3.98
CA GLY A 75 -1.94 3.92 5.36
C GLY A 75 -3.28 4.31 5.98
N GLY A 76 -4.09 5.08 5.25
CA GLY A 76 -5.37 5.60 5.73
C GLY A 76 -5.23 6.69 6.80
N SER A 77 -6.35 7.33 7.12
CA SER A 77 -6.43 8.32 8.21
C SER A 77 -6.84 7.60 9.49
N LYS A 78 -5.91 7.43 10.41
CA LYS A 78 -6.14 6.68 11.67
C LYS A 78 -5.56 7.45 12.85
N GLY A 79 -6.15 7.28 14.03
CA GLY A 79 -5.57 7.78 15.26
C GLY A 79 -4.13 7.27 15.48
N ILE A 80 -3.37 7.98 16.28
CA ILE A 80 -1.92 7.78 16.48
C ILE A 80 -1.56 6.32 16.78
N ARG A 81 -2.32 5.63 17.64
CA ARG A 81 -2.07 4.22 17.99
C ARG A 81 -2.14 3.29 16.77
N THR A 82 -3.16 3.47 15.95
CA THR A 82 -3.34 2.64 14.74
C THR A 82 -2.29 2.98 13.69
N ALA A 83 -1.99 4.25 13.50
CA ALA A 83 -0.92 4.69 12.59
C ALA A 83 0.44 4.12 13.01
N LEU A 84 0.78 4.16 14.30
CA LEU A 84 2.01 3.59 14.82
C LEU A 84 2.09 2.06 14.57
N GLN A 85 0.99 1.33 14.79
CA GLN A 85 0.96 -0.10 14.51
C GLN A 85 1.17 -0.38 13.00
N ILE A 86 0.53 0.38 12.14
CA ILE A 86 0.71 0.26 10.68
C ILE A 86 2.17 0.54 10.29
N ILE A 87 2.79 1.58 10.85
CA ILE A 87 4.18 1.93 10.59
C ILE A 87 5.11 0.79 11.00
N ILE A 88 4.96 0.24 12.21
CA ILE A 88 5.82 -0.85 12.71
C ILE A 88 5.72 -2.08 11.81
N GLU A 89 4.52 -2.49 11.45
CA GLU A 89 4.30 -3.64 10.55
C GLU A 89 4.86 -3.36 9.14
N TYR A 90 4.64 -2.16 8.61
CA TYR A 90 5.15 -1.75 7.30
C TYR A 90 6.68 -1.75 7.23
N LEU A 91 7.34 -1.21 8.26
CA LEU A 91 8.79 -1.22 8.35
C LEU A 91 9.35 -2.65 8.47
N SER A 92 8.68 -3.53 9.23
CA SER A 92 9.04 -4.95 9.30
C SER A 92 8.92 -5.62 7.92
N ILE A 93 7.83 -5.36 7.20
CA ILE A 93 7.61 -5.86 5.83
C ILE A 93 8.68 -5.34 4.87
N ALA A 94 9.06 -4.07 4.96
CA ALA A 94 10.10 -3.48 4.12
C ALA A 94 11.50 -4.09 4.37
N CYS A 95 11.71 -4.69 5.54
CA CYS A 95 12.94 -5.36 5.90
C CYS A 95 12.97 -6.85 5.58
N LEU A 96 11.94 -7.42 4.92
CA LEU A 96 11.93 -8.81 4.48
C LEU A 96 13.16 -9.13 3.60
N THR A 97 13.71 -10.33 3.84
CA THR A 97 14.78 -10.90 3.01
C THR A 97 14.41 -12.32 2.60
N GLN A 98 15.18 -12.94 1.71
CA GLN A 98 14.96 -14.34 1.31
C GLN A 98 15.04 -15.31 2.50
N THR A 99 15.91 -15.02 3.45
CA THR A 99 16.19 -15.88 4.63
C THR A 99 15.36 -15.49 5.84
N GLU A 100 15.01 -14.21 5.99
CA GLU A 100 14.27 -13.71 7.15
C GLU A 100 12.88 -13.21 6.71
N LYS A 101 11.88 -14.09 6.86
CA LYS A 101 10.50 -13.83 6.44
C LYS A 101 9.67 -13.05 7.46
N ASN A 102 10.17 -12.86 8.67
CA ASN A 102 9.52 -12.09 9.73
C ASN A 102 10.56 -11.27 10.52
N PRO A 103 11.22 -10.30 9.89
CA PRO A 103 12.24 -9.51 10.54
C PRO A 103 11.65 -8.70 11.70
N SER A 104 12.30 -8.77 12.84
CA SER A 104 11.94 -7.94 13.99
C SER A 104 12.74 -6.65 13.97
N ILE A 105 12.07 -5.53 13.69
CA ILE A 105 12.69 -4.20 13.83
C ILE A 105 12.65 -3.69 15.28
N LYS A 106 12.07 -4.45 16.20
CA LYS A 106 11.90 -4.03 17.61
C LYS A 106 13.22 -3.95 18.38
N SER A 107 14.22 -4.73 17.97
CA SER A 107 15.57 -4.71 18.55
C SER A 107 16.40 -3.46 18.17
N GLN A 108 15.93 -2.64 17.24
CA GLN A 108 16.64 -1.43 16.78
C GLN A 108 16.52 -0.23 17.72
N ASN A 109 16.08 -0.42 18.95
CA ASN A 109 15.98 0.67 19.93
C ASN A 109 17.34 1.18 20.41
N GLU A 110 18.41 0.48 20.12
CA GLU A 110 19.78 0.75 20.59
C GLU A 110 20.67 1.26 19.46
N ASP A 111 20.10 1.81 18.40
CA ASP A 111 20.89 2.47 17.35
C ASP A 111 21.59 3.69 17.93
N ILE A 112 22.91 3.62 18.01
CA ILE A 112 23.76 4.66 18.64
C ILE A 112 24.05 5.77 17.65
N GLY A 113 24.28 5.44 16.38
CA GLY A 113 24.72 6.38 15.34
C GLY A 113 23.61 6.83 14.38
N GLY A 114 22.53 6.07 14.28
CA GLY A 114 21.43 6.33 13.35
C GLY A 114 21.52 5.59 12.02
N GLU A 115 22.61 4.85 11.75
CA GLU A 115 22.82 4.14 10.48
C GLU A 115 21.81 3.01 10.29
N GLN A 116 21.47 2.26 11.33
CA GLN A 116 20.47 1.21 11.29
C GLN A 116 19.08 1.80 10.99
N THR A 117 18.75 2.91 11.65
CA THR A 117 17.50 3.65 11.42
C THR A 117 17.40 4.14 9.98
N ILE A 118 18.48 4.74 9.45
CA ILE A 118 18.55 5.18 8.05
C ILE A 118 18.34 4.00 7.09
N ASN A 119 19.00 2.86 7.32
CA ASN A 119 18.86 1.67 6.48
C ASN A 119 17.41 1.17 6.45
N VAL A 120 16.73 1.11 7.59
CA VAL A 120 15.31 0.71 7.65
C VAL A 120 14.42 1.68 6.90
N LEU A 121 14.59 2.98 7.10
CA LEU A 121 13.82 4.01 6.40
C LEU A 121 14.08 3.98 4.87
N GLN A 122 15.30 3.73 4.44
CA GLN A 122 15.64 3.56 3.02
C GLN A 122 14.98 2.33 2.40
N LYS A 123 14.94 1.19 3.12
CA LYS A 123 14.20 0.00 2.67
C LYS A 123 12.71 0.27 2.54
N ALA A 124 12.13 0.97 3.53
CA ALA A 124 10.74 1.38 3.47
C ALA A 124 10.46 2.32 2.29
N LYS A 125 11.33 3.30 2.05
CA LYS A 125 11.24 4.19 0.88
C LYS A 125 11.31 3.40 -0.44
N LYS A 126 12.25 2.44 -0.56
CA LYS A 126 12.35 1.57 -1.75
C LYS A 126 11.06 0.79 -2.01
N LEU A 127 10.45 0.22 -0.96
CA LEU A 127 9.17 -0.47 -1.07
C LEU A 127 8.04 0.50 -1.47
N THR A 128 7.97 1.67 -0.83
CA THR A 128 6.98 2.71 -1.13
C THR A 128 7.08 3.17 -2.58
N ASN A 129 8.29 3.44 -3.06
CA ASN A 129 8.54 3.86 -4.45
C ASN A 129 8.18 2.76 -5.47
N ARG A 130 8.21 1.49 -5.08
CA ARG A 130 7.71 0.40 -5.94
C ARG A 130 6.19 0.37 -5.99
N ILE A 131 5.53 0.69 -4.88
CA ILE A 131 4.07 0.66 -4.76
C ILE A 131 3.42 1.87 -5.43
N THR A 132 3.96 3.07 -5.18
CA THR A 132 3.37 4.36 -5.59
C THR A 132 4.44 5.40 -5.92
N GLY A 133 4.01 6.55 -6.43
CA GLY A 133 4.91 7.64 -6.80
C GLY A 133 5.33 7.59 -8.27
N ASN A 134 6.18 8.54 -8.67
CA ASN A 134 6.60 8.72 -10.07
C ASN A 134 8.00 8.18 -10.36
N ASP A 135 8.59 7.40 -9.44
CA ASP A 135 9.84 6.68 -9.73
C ASP A 135 9.64 5.69 -10.88
N LYS A 136 10.69 5.53 -11.70
CA LYS A 136 10.68 4.65 -12.89
C LYS A 136 10.21 3.21 -12.61
N GLY A 137 10.44 2.72 -11.40
CA GLY A 137 10.03 1.39 -10.97
C GLY A 137 8.63 1.33 -10.36
N SER A 138 7.90 2.43 -10.25
CA SER A 138 6.61 2.46 -9.56
C SER A 138 5.51 1.76 -10.35
N LEU A 139 4.85 0.82 -9.67
CA LEU A 139 3.67 0.12 -10.21
C LEU A 139 2.43 1.01 -10.19
N GLY A 140 2.39 2.07 -9.37
CA GLY A 140 1.24 2.96 -9.23
C GLY A 140 -0.03 2.20 -8.83
N LEU A 141 0.04 1.38 -7.75
CA LEU A 141 -1.11 0.60 -7.29
C LEU A 141 -2.19 1.52 -6.74
N HIS A 142 -3.37 1.50 -7.36
CA HIS A 142 -4.45 2.42 -7.02
C HIS A 142 -5.03 2.15 -5.62
N PRO A 143 -4.98 3.09 -4.65
CA PRO A 143 -5.37 2.83 -3.27
C PRO A 143 -6.79 2.29 -3.11
N ALA A 144 -7.77 2.84 -3.86
CA ALA A 144 -9.17 2.40 -3.80
C ALA A 144 -9.37 0.93 -4.15
N ILE A 145 -8.45 0.32 -4.92
CA ILE A 145 -8.51 -1.09 -5.31
C ILE A 145 -7.80 -1.96 -4.27
N TYR A 146 -6.58 -1.59 -3.91
CA TYR A 146 -5.68 -2.43 -3.15
C TYR A 146 -5.75 -2.25 -1.62
N TYR A 147 -6.20 -1.08 -1.11
CA TYR A 147 -6.07 -0.75 0.32
C TYR A 147 -7.39 -0.40 1.01
N TYR A 148 -8.44 -0.13 0.23
CA TYR A 148 -9.75 0.25 0.76
C TYR A 148 -10.75 -0.88 0.60
N GLY A 149 -11.46 -1.19 1.69
CA GLY A 149 -12.50 -2.21 1.72
C GLY A 149 -13.77 -1.83 0.96
N PRO A 150 -14.75 -2.72 0.92
CA PRO A 150 -16.01 -2.51 0.18
C PRO A 150 -16.84 -1.34 0.68
N SER A 151 -16.70 -0.96 1.96
CA SER A 151 -17.36 0.21 2.55
C SER A 151 -16.64 1.54 2.28
N GLY A 152 -15.55 1.53 1.48
CA GLY A 152 -14.72 2.71 1.28
C GLY A 152 -13.84 3.07 2.48
N ILE A 153 -13.76 2.20 3.48
CA ILE A 153 -12.88 2.39 4.64
C ILE A 153 -11.52 1.75 4.35
N HIS A 154 -10.46 2.46 4.73
CA HIS A 154 -9.10 1.91 4.67
C HIS A 154 -8.99 0.63 5.51
N SER A 155 -8.37 -0.39 4.94
CA SER A 155 -8.12 -1.68 5.58
C SER A 155 -6.63 -1.93 5.74
N SER A 156 -6.12 -1.85 6.97
CA SER A 156 -4.71 -2.14 7.26
C SER A 156 -4.25 -3.51 6.77
N PRO A 157 -5.04 -4.61 6.89
CA PRO A 157 -4.66 -5.90 6.32
C PRO A 157 -4.54 -5.90 4.80
N LEU A 158 -5.38 -5.15 4.09
CA LEU A 158 -5.27 -5.02 2.63
C LEU A 158 -4.00 -4.27 2.24
N PHE A 159 -3.72 -3.13 2.87
CA PHE A 159 -2.51 -2.36 2.62
C PHE A 159 -1.24 -3.14 2.95
N LEU A 160 -1.14 -3.67 4.17
CA LEU A 160 0.04 -4.38 4.63
C LEU A 160 0.25 -5.73 3.90
N GLY A 161 -0.82 -6.42 3.53
CA GLY A 161 -0.74 -7.65 2.75
C GLY A 161 -0.28 -7.40 1.32
N THR A 162 -0.74 -6.32 0.67
CA THR A 162 -0.21 -5.89 -0.63
C THR A 162 1.26 -5.49 -0.52
N ALA A 163 1.62 -4.69 0.49
CA ALA A 163 3.01 -4.30 0.73
C ALA A 163 3.91 -5.54 0.94
N ARG A 164 3.44 -6.55 1.69
CA ARG A 164 4.15 -7.81 1.89
C ARG A 164 4.35 -8.57 0.59
N PHE A 165 3.32 -8.72 -0.21
CA PHE A 165 3.39 -9.36 -1.53
C PHE A 165 4.45 -8.71 -2.41
N ILE A 166 4.47 -7.38 -2.52
CA ILE A 166 5.47 -6.66 -3.31
C ILE A 166 6.86 -6.76 -2.70
N SER A 167 7.00 -6.68 -1.37
CA SER A 167 8.28 -6.77 -0.69
C SER A 167 8.94 -8.15 -0.86
N GLU A 168 8.16 -9.23 -0.81
CA GLU A 168 8.66 -10.59 -1.06
C GLU A 168 9.24 -10.72 -2.48
N LYS A 169 8.63 -10.11 -3.48
CA LYS A 169 9.14 -10.10 -4.86
C LYS A 169 10.37 -9.23 -5.04
N LEU A 170 10.42 -8.09 -4.36
CA LEU A 170 11.61 -7.22 -4.33
C LEU A 170 12.80 -7.91 -3.66
N SER A 171 12.57 -8.64 -2.57
CA SER A 171 13.64 -9.34 -1.83
C SER A 171 14.24 -10.50 -2.62
N ASN A 172 13.43 -11.14 -3.46
CA ASN A 172 13.86 -12.24 -4.33
C ASN A 172 14.55 -11.78 -5.62
N ASN A 173 14.65 -10.46 -5.84
CA ASN A 173 15.15 -9.85 -7.06
C ASN A 173 14.49 -10.41 -8.34
N ASP A 174 13.19 -10.68 -8.25
CA ASP A 174 12.39 -11.28 -9.32
C ASP A 174 11.97 -10.18 -10.32
N GLY A 175 12.90 -9.84 -11.23
CA GLY A 175 12.64 -8.82 -12.25
C GLY A 175 11.54 -9.23 -13.24
N ASP A 176 11.44 -10.53 -13.56
CA ASP A 176 10.42 -11.06 -14.48
C ASP A 176 9.01 -10.99 -13.87
N PHE A 177 8.91 -11.10 -12.55
CA PHE A 177 7.63 -10.96 -11.84
C PHE A 177 6.94 -9.63 -12.16
N PHE A 178 7.65 -8.51 -12.06
CA PHE A 178 7.02 -7.19 -12.26
C PHE A 178 6.53 -7.00 -13.70
N ARG A 179 7.25 -7.56 -14.67
CA ARG A 179 6.82 -7.58 -16.06
C ARG A 179 5.56 -8.43 -16.25
N LYS A 180 5.55 -9.65 -15.74
CA LYS A 180 4.38 -10.56 -15.81
C LYS A 180 3.18 -9.99 -15.05
N PHE A 181 3.40 -9.43 -13.85
CA PHE A 181 2.34 -8.75 -13.09
C PHE A 181 1.67 -7.64 -13.91
N THR A 182 2.49 -6.84 -14.61
CA THR A 182 1.97 -5.77 -15.46
C THR A 182 1.12 -6.30 -16.61
N LEU A 183 1.51 -7.40 -17.25
CA LEU A 183 0.77 -8.03 -18.35
C LEU A 183 -0.60 -8.57 -17.91
N VAL A 184 -0.73 -9.06 -16.69
CA VAL A 184 -2.00 -9.62 -16.18
C VAL A 184 -2.73 -8.69 -15.20
N ARG A 185 -2.30 -7.43 -15.12
CA ARG A 185 -2.78 -6.47 -14.12
C ARG A 185 -4.29 -6.22 -14.22
N GLU A 186 -4.84 -6.13 -15.44
CA GLU A 186 -6.27 -5.94 -15.62
C GLU A 186 -7.09 -7.07 -14.98
N ILE A 187 -6.66 -8.32 -15.14
CA ILE A 187 -7.31 -9.49 -14.52
C ILE A 187 -7.24 -9.40 -13.01
N ILE A 188 -6.06 -9.08 -12.46
CA ILE A 188 -5.87 -8.94 -11.01
C ILE A 188 -6.79 -7.85 -10.45
N GLU A 189 -6.78 -6.65 -11.02
CA GLU A 189 -7.57 -5.53 -10.51
C GLU A 189 -9.07 -5.76 -10.68
N THR A 190 -9.50 -6.35 -11.79
CA THR A 190 -10.90 -6.76 -11.99
C THR A 190 -11.33 -7.78 -10.93
N THR A 191 -10.50 -8.79 -10.65
CA THR A 191 -10.77 -9.79 -9.60
C THR A 191 -10.90 -9.14 -8.23
N LEU A 192 -9.96 -8.25 -7.85
CA LEU A 192 -9.99 -7.56 -6.57
C LEU A 192 -11.23 -6.66 -6.42
N ILE A 193 -11.68 -6.02 -7.50
CA ILE A 193 -12.89 -5.18 -7.49
C ILE A 193 -14.14 -6.06 -7.38
N THR A 194 -14.24 -7.09 -8.21
CA THR A 194 -15.43 -7.96 -8.29
C THR A 194 -15.64 -8.71 -6.96
N HIS A 195 -14.58 -9.23 -6.37
CA HIS A 195 -14.66 -10.06 -5.16
C HIS A 195 -14.32 -9.30 -3.87
N LYS A 196 -14.38 -7.98 -3.87
CA LYS A 196 -13.98 -7.14 -2.73
C LYS A 196 -14.77 -7.48 -1.45
N GLU A 197 -16.08 -7.73 -1.55
CA GLU A 197 -16.93 -8.12 -0.41
C GLU A 197 -16.54 -9.50 0.14
N LEU A 198 -16.30 -10.46 -0.73
CA LEU A 198 -15.87 -11.80 -0.36
C LEU A 198 -14.51 -11.74 0.35
N ILE A 199 -13.54 -11.01 -0.18
CA ILE A 199 -12.22 -10.83 0.41
C ILE A 199 -12.32 -10.19 1.80
N ALA A 200 -13.15 -9.16 1.96
CA ALA A 200 -13.38 -8.54 3.26
C ALA A 200 -13.97 -9.53 4.27
N THR A 201 -14.94 -10.34 3.86
CA THR A 201 -15.55 -11.40 4.68
C THR A 201 -14.53 -12.44 5.08
N ILE A 202 -13.68 -12.90 4.17
CA ILE A 202 -12.57 -13.82 4.43
C ILE A 202 -11.66 -13.27 5.53
N LEU A 203 -11.21 -12.01 5.37
CA LEU A 203 -10.30 -11.38 6.34
C LEU A 203 -10.94 -11.18 7.71
N GLN A 204 -12.26 -10.92 7.78
CA GLN A 204 -12.98 -10.81 9.05
C GLN A 204 -13.04 -12.13 9.82
N LYS A 205 -13.14 -13.27 9.11
CA LYS A 205 -13.14 -14.61 9.72
C LYS A 205 -11.79 -15.03 10.28
N LEU A 206 -10.72 -14.38 9.89
CA LEU A 206 -9.36 -14.69 10.33
C LEU A 206 -8.98 -13.88 11.59
N GLY A 207 -8.15 -14.49 12.44
CA GLY A 207 -7.49 -13.76 13.53
C GLY A 207 -6.56 -12.66 12.98
N SER A 208 -6.42 -11.56 13.72
CA SER A 208 -5.70 -10.35 13.29
C SER A 208 -4.29 -10.61 12.76
N THR A 209 -3.57 -11.53 13.40
CA THR A 209 -2.18 -11.90 13.02
C THR A 209 -2.08 -12.62 11.68
N LYS A 210 -3.13 -13.30 11.23
CA LYS A 210 -3.15 -14.08 9.99
C LYS A 210 -3.62 -13.27 8.77
N ARG A 211 -4.31 -12.15 8.98
CA ARG A 211 -4.96 -11.38 7.89
C ARG A 211 -3.97 -10.88 6.85
N ILE A 212 -2.84 -10.33 7.28
CA ILE A 212 -1.81 -9.76 6.40
C ILE A 212 -1.19 -10.86 5.53
N GLU A 213 -0.78 -11.95 6.14
CA GLU A 213 -0.17 -13.08 5.44
C GLU A 213 -1.16 -13.75 4.47
N THR A 214 -2.40 -13.99 4.91
CA THR A 214 -3.42 -14.60 4.06
C THR A 214 -3.74 -13.72 2.87
N TYR A 215 -3.86 -12.39 3.05
CA TYR A 215 -4.12 -11.50 1.93
C TYR A 215 -2.93 -11.43 0.95
N SER A 216 -1.69 -11.42 1.44
CA SER A 216 -0.51 -11.50 0.59
C SER A 216 -0.50 -12.78 -0.26
N LYS A 217 -0.79 -13.93 0.35
CA LYS A 217 -0.92 -15.22 -0.36
C LYS A 217 -2.06 -15.19 -1.37
N LEU A 218 -3.20 -14.61 -1.01
CA LEU A 218 -4.36 -14.51 -1.90
C LEU A 218 -4.05 -13.70 -3.16
N ILE A 219 -3.41 -12.52 -3.03
CA ILE A 219 -2.97 -11.74 -4.20
C ILE A 219 -1.99 -12.56 -5.05
N ASN A 220 -1.06 -13.28 -4.42
CA ASN A 220 -0.13 -14.13 -5.16
C ASN A 220 -0.84 -15.26 -5.91
N SER A 221 -1.87 -15.89 -5.32
CA SER A 221 -2.66 -16.94 -5.99
C SER A 221 -3.46 -16.37 -7.17
N ILE A 222 -4.07 -15.18 -6.99
CA ILE A 222 -4.74 -14.47 -8.08
C ILE A 222 -3.74 -14.16 -9.22
N TYR A 223 -2.54 -13.67 -8.90
CA TYR A 223 -1.49 -13.42 -9.88
C TYR A 223 -1.09 -14.70 -10.62
N VAL A 224 -0.84 -15.80 -9.92
CA VAL A 224 -0.44 -17.08 -10.52
C VAL A 224 -1.53 -17.60 -11.45
N ALA A 225 -2.79 -17.61 -11.01
CA ALA A 225 -3.92 -18.02 -11.83
C ALA A 225 -4.06 -17.14 -13.09
N ALA A 226 -3.90 -15.81 -12.96
CA ALA A 226 -3.96 -14.90 -14.09
C ALA A 226 -2.82 -15.13 -15.10
N VAL A 227 -1.59 -15.43 -14.63
CA VAL A 227 -0.44 -15.75 -15.51
C VAL A 227 -0.65 -17.08 -16.23
N ASN A 228 -1.31 -18.03 -15.58
CA ASN A 228 -1.62 -19.35 -16.15
C ASN A 228 -2.92 -19.35 -16.97
N GLU A 229 -3.58 -18.22 -17.15
CA GLU A 229 -4.86 -18.09 -17.84
C GLU A 229 -5.98 -18.96 -17.23
N GLU A 230 -5.88 -19.23 -15.93
CA GLU A 230 -6.87 -20.01 -15.19
C GLU A 230 -8.09 -19.15 -14.83
N SER A 231 -9.28 -19.77 -14.83
CA SER A 231 -10.51 -19.11 -14.39
C SER A 231 -10.45 -18.85 -12.87
N ILE A 232 -10.74 -17.60 -12.46
CA ILE A 232 -10.76 -17.19 -11.06
C ILE A 232 -12.22 -17.07 -10.60
N THR A 233 -12.64 -17.97 -9.71
CA THR A 233 -13.97 -18.03 -9.15
C THR A 233 -13.99 -17.70 -7.65
N GLU A 234 -15.17 -17.44 -7.09
CA GLU A 234 -15.35 -17.28 -5.64
C GLU A 234 -14.85 -18.50 -4.86
N SER A 235 -15.07 -19.71 -5.37
CA SER A 235 -14.60 -20.96 -4.75
C SER A 235 -13.08 -20.97 -4.67
N ASN A 236 -12.38 -20.63 -5.75
CA ASN A 236 -10.91 -20.55 -5.74
C ASN A 236 -10.41 -19.57 -4.68
N ILE A 237 -11.03 -18.38 -4.56
CA ILE A 237 -10.64 -17.35 -3.59
C ILE A 237 -10.81 -17.86 -2.14
N VAL A 238 -11.90 -18.56 -1.86
CA VAL A 238 -12.16 -19.16 -0.55
C VAL A 238 -11.17 -20.29 -0.24
N ASP A 239 -10.87 -21.13 -1.23
CA ASP A 239 -9.94 -22.26 -1.10
C ASP A 239 -8.50 -21.78 -0.87
N TRP A 240 -8.05 -20.79 -1.61
CA TRP A 240 -6.72 -20.16 -1.43
C TRP A 240 -6.56 -19.52 -0.05
N ALA A 241 -7.66 -19.05 0.53
CA ALA A 241 -7.66 -18.52 1.89
C ALA A 241 -7.73 -19.61 2.99
N GLY A 242 -7.87 -20.90 2.64
CA GLY A 242 -7.99 -22.01 3.57
C GLY A 242 -9.31 -22.04 4.34
N LEU A 243 -10.39 -21.54 3.74
CA LEU A 243 -11.70 -21.38 4.39
C LEU A 243 -12.82 -22.17 3.66
N THR A 244 -12.46 -23.19 2.89
CA THR A 244 -13.40 -24.08 2.19
C THR A 244 -14.47 -24.60 3.14
N GLY A 245 -15.74 -24.45 2.76
CA GLY A 245 -16.90 -24.87 3.55
C GLY A 245 -17.18 -24.04 4.83
N LYS A 246 -16.41 -22.96 5.08
CA LYS A 246 -16.55 -22.12 6.29
C LYS A 246 -17.15 -20.74 6.00
N ILE A 247 -17.32 -20.38 4.75
CA ILE A 247 -17.85 -19.08 4.35
C ILE A 247 -19.18 -19.27 3.66
N VAL A 248 -20.21 -18.58 4.20
CA VAL A 248 -21.47 -18.35 3.53
C VAL A 248 -21.46 -16.90 3.10
N VAL A 249 -21.42 -16.65 1.81
CA VAL A 249 -21.52 -15.29 1.23
C VAL A 249 -22.99 -14.90 1.26
N GLY A 250 -23.35 -14.06 2.23
CA GLY A 250 -24.67 -13.48 2.32
C GLY A 250 -24.56 -11.98 2.55
N SER A 251 -25.12 -11.17 1.68
CA SER A 251 -25.27 -9.74 1.93
C SER A 251 -26.54 -9.53 2.75
N GLU A 252 -26.40 -9.16 4.03
CA GLU A 252 -27.55 -8.63 4.77
C GLU A 252 -28.00 -7.31 4.12
N LYS A 253 -29.25 -7.30 3.64
CA LYS A 253 -29.84 -6.06 3.13
C LYS A 253 -30.12 -5.14 4.32
N THR A 254 -29.58 -3.94 4.28
CA THR A 254 -29.89 -2.91 5.28
C THR A 254 -31.38 -2.55 5.24
N LYS A 255 -31.97 -2.33 6.43
CA LYS A 255 -33.32 -1.78 6.57
C LYS A 255 -33.33 -0.25 6.69
N ALA A 256 -32.14 0.38 6.71
CA ALA A 256 -32.02 1.83 6.84
C ALA A 256 -32.47 2.53 5.55
N VAL A 257 -33.29 3.57 5.70
CA VAL A 257 -33.78 4.39 4.59
C VAL A 257 -32.70 5.36 4.08
N ASN A 258 -31.92 5.93 5.02
CA ASN A 258 -30.87 6.90 4.69
C ASN A 258 -29.52 6.23 4.48
N PHE A 259 -28.73 6.75 3.54
CA PHE A 259 -27.37 6.29 3.32
C PHE A 259 -26.44 6.74 4.46
N SER A 260 -25.75 5.79 5.08
CA SER A 260 -24.63 6.08 5.98
C SER A 260 -23.44 6.67 5.19
N ASP A 261 -22.49 7.29 5.90
CA ASP A 261 -21.29 7.83 5.23
C ASP A 261 -20.42 6.72 4.61
N ASP A 262 -20.40 5.53 5.18
CA ASP A 262 -19.77 4.34 4.60
C ASP A 262 -20.45 3.94 3.29
N THR A 263 -21.79 3.94 3.27
CA THR A 263 -22.56 3.63 2.06
C THR A 263 -22.31 4.68 0.97
N LYS A 264 -22.27 5.98 1.33
CA LYS A 264 -21.94 7.06 0.41
C LYS A 264 -20.52 6.91 -0.16
N SER A 265 -19.55 6.59 0.68
CA SER A 265 -18.16 6.34 0.28
C SER A 265 -18.05 5.15 -0.67
N LYS A 266 -18.77 4.04 -0.38
CA LYS A 266 -18.85 2.87 -1.25
C LYS A 266 -19.41 3.22 -2.63
N ILE A 267 -20.52 3.95 -2.68
CA ILE A 267 -21.16 4.39 -3.93
C ILE A 267 -20.18 5.25 -4.72
N PHE A 268 -19.58 6.26 -4.05
CA PHE A 268 -18.62 7.17 -4.69
C PHE A 268 -17.44 6.41 -5.31
N ILE A 269 -16.76 5.56 -4.55
CA ILE A 269 -15.59 4.80 -5.04
C ILE A 269 -16.00 3.90 -6.22
N ARG A 270 -17.10 3.13 -6.08
CA ARG A 270 -17.59 2.24 -7.13
C ARG A 270 -17.86 2.97 -8.44
N ASP A 271 -18.57 4.09 -8.37
CA ASP A 271 -19.03 4.78 -9.57
C ASP A 271 -17.88 5.63 -10.16
N THR A 272 -17.01 6.21 -9.34
CA THR A 272 -15.84 6.95 -9.84
C THR A 272 -14.84 6.01 -10.51
N LEU A 273 -14.57 4.82 -9.95
CA LEU A 273 -13.64 3.86 -10.56
C LEU A 273 -14.09 3.42 -11.97
N LYS A 274 -15.40 3.32 -12.24
CA LYS A 274 -15.89 2.97 -13.58
C LYS A 274 -15.45 3.95 -14.67
N HIS A 275 -15.24 5.21 -14.28
CA HIS A 275 -14.86 6.30 -15.17
C HIS A 275 -13.40 6.75 -14.96
N SER A 276 -12.65 6.06 -14.09
CA SER A 276 -11.25 6.38 -13.85
C SER A 276 -10.38 5.93 -15.02
N MET A 277 -9.31 6.70 -15.22
CA MET A 277 -8.33 6.46 -16.27
C MET A 277 -7.65 5.10 -16.10
N LYS A 278 -7.52 4.37 -17.21
CA LYS A 278 -6.73 3.14 -17.29
C LYS A 278 -5.45 3.38 -18.10
N CYS A 279 -4.40 2.71 -17.72
CA CYS A 279 -3.14 2.71 -18.46
C CYS A 279 -3.34 1.97 -19.81
N PRO A 280 -3.03 2.59 -20.95
CA PRO A 280 -3.20 1.95 -22.25
C PRO A 280 -2.29 0.73 -22.46
N ILE A 281 -1.22 0.57 -21.66
CA ILE A 281 -0.27 -0.54 -21.75
C ILE A 281 -0.76 -1.77 -20.97
N CYS A 282 -1.19 -1.61 -19.71
CA CYS A 282 -1.53 -2.73 -18.84
C CYS A 282 -3.02 -2.81 -18.46
N GLN A 283 -3.83 -1.88 -18.90
CA GLN A 283 -5.27 -1.74 -18.61
C GLN A 283 -5.60 -1.63 -17.11
N GLY A 284 -4.59 -1.47 -16.24
CA GLY A 284 -4.78 -1.19 -14.83
C GLY A 284 -5.16 0.27 -14.58
N TYR A 285 -5.84 0.53 -13.46
CA TYR A 285 -6.29 1.87 -13.08
C TYR A 285 -5.13 2.76 -12.63
N ILE A 286 -5.11 3.99 -13.09
CA ILE A 286 -4.08 4.99 -12.76
C ILE A 286 -4.52 5.83 -11.58
N ASP A 287 -3.69 5.92 -10.53
CA ASP A 287 -3.79 6.97 -9.53
C ASP A 287 -3.16 8.25 -10.08
N THR A 288 -3.99 9.10 -10.69
CA THR A 288 -3.55 10.34 -11.34
C THR A 288 -2.96 11.36 -10.38
N ASN A 289 -3.23 11.23 -9.08
CA ASN A 289 -2.70 12.15 -8.06
C ASN A 289 -1.26 11.79 -7.63
N LYS A 290 -0.92 10.48 -7.67
CA LYS A 290 0.35 10.00 -7.10
C LYS A 290 1.28 9.31 -8.11
N SER A 291 0.74 8.70 -9.17
CA SER A 291 1.52 7.76 -10.00
C SER A 291 1.11 7.84 -11.46
N ALA A 292 1.28 9.01 -12.07
CA ALA A 292 1.01 9.25 -13.49
C ALA A 292 2.29 9.66 -14.22
N SER A 293 2.61 8.98 -15.30
CA SER A 293 3.75 9.27 -16.17
C SER A 293 3.28 9.60 -17.57
N TYR A 294 3.86 10.65 -18.16
CA TYR A 294 3.62 11.00 -19.57
C TYR A 294 4.55 10.18 -20.46
N ASP A 295 3.98 9.52 -21.43
CA ASP A 295 4.65 8.60 -22.32
C ASP A 295 4.38 8.98 -23.79
N HIS A 296 5.37 8.73 -24.67
CA HIS A 296 5.21 8.94 -26.10
C HIS A 296 4.59 7.69 -26.76
N ILE A 297 3.50 7.85 -27.51
CA ILE A 297 2.87 6.78 -28.27
C ILE A 297 3.86 6.26 -29.31
N THR A 298 4.37 7.15 -30.16
CA THR A 298 5.53 6.89 -31.03
C THR A 298 6.78 7.32 -30.31
N ARG A 299 7.75 6.41 -30.14
CA ARG A 299 8.99 6.66 -29.40
C ARG A 299 9.80 7.83 -30.01
N LYS A 300 10.55 8.53 -29.18
CA LYS A 300 11.49 9.58 -29.64
C LYS A 300 12.51 9.05 -30.65
N GLU A 301 13.04 7.86 -30.42
CA GLU A 301 13.98 7.14 -31.29
C GLU A 301 13.38 6.76 -32.64
N ASP A 302 12.06 6.59 -32.70
CA ASP A 302 11.30 6.29 -33.92
C ASP A 302 10.73 7.59 -34.57
N GLY A 303 11.21 8.76 -34.17
CA GLY A 303 10.83 10.05 -34.72
C GLY A 303 9.60 10.69 -34.08
N GLY A 304 9.12 10.14 -32.95
CA GLY A 304 7.97 10.71 -32.22
C GLY A 304 8.28 12.11 -31.67
N LEU A 305 7.39 13.05 -31.93
CA LEU A 305 7.46 14.43 -31.44
C LEU A 305 6.78 14.58 -30.08
N GLY A 306 7.09 15.67 -29.37
CA GLY A 306 6.52 15.99 -28.06
C GLY A 306 5.22 16.78 -28.16
N ASP A 307 4.36 16.48 -29.12
CA ASP A 307 3.02 17.08 -29.23
C ASP A 307 1.96 16.27 -28.44
N SER A 308 0.80 16.88 -28.22
CA SER A 308 -0.29 16.27 -27.45
C SER A 308 -0.84 15.00 -28.06
N ASP A 309 -0.82 14.89 -29.38
CA ASP A 309 -1.40 13.76 -30.11
C ASP A 309 -0.51 12.53 -30.05
N ASN A 310 0.80 12.73 -29.75
CA ASN A 310 1.77 11.67 -29.49
C ASN A 310 1.96 11.39 -27.99
N GLY A 311 1.15 12.00 -27.12
CA GLY A 311 1.23 11.83 -25.66
C GLY A 311 0.16 10.92 -25.12
N GLN A 312 0.52 10.09 -24.12
CA GLN A 312 -0.44 9.28 -23.34
C GLN A 312 -0.04 9.23 -21.86
N ILE A 313 -1.02 8.99 -20.98
CA ILE A 313 -0.76 8.81 -19.54
C ILE A 313 -0.68 7.31 -19.22
N THR A 314 0.40 6.92 -18.53
CA THR A 314 0.68 5.53 -18.17
C THR A 314 1.15 5.42 -16.72
N HIS A 315 1.28 4.20 -16.19
CA HIS A 315 2.05 4.00 -14.97
C HIS A 315 3.55 4.21 -15.24
N PRO A 316 4.31 4.71 -14.25
CA PRO A 316 5.76 4.91 -14.41
C PRO A 316 6.51 3.63 -14.83
N TYR A 317 6.17 2.48 -14.23
CA TYR A 317 6.76 1.19 -14.63
C TYR A 317 6.41 0.81 -16.08
N CYS A 318 5.17 1.03 -16.50
CA CYS A 318 4.74 0.73 -17.88
C CYS A 318 5.51 1.56 -18.90
N ASN A 319 5.68 2.86 -18.62
CA ASN A 319 6.46 3.76 -19.46
C ASN A 319 7.93 3.32 -19.60
N GLN A 320 8.55 2.92 -18.50
CA GLN A 320 10.00 2.71 -18.45
C GLN A 320 10.45 1.27 -18.71
N ALA A 321 9.63 0.27 -18.38
CA ALA A 321 10.06 -1.12 -18.39
C ALA A 321 9.32 -2.01 -19.40
N MET A 322 8.16 -1.57 -19.89
CA MET A 322 7.35 -2.38 -20.80
C MET A 322 7.52 -2.01 -22.28
N LYS A 323 8.09 -0.85 -22.56
CA LYS A 323 8.34 -0.35 -23.93
C LYS A 323 9.76 -0.56 -24.43
N ASN A 324 10.67 -0.98 -23.56
CA ASN A 324 12.07 -1.24 -23.93
C ASN A 324 12.30 -2.67 -24.36
#